data_f0b52a4e3a6e3a440ce7ab3ac65c7641
#
_entry.id   f0b52a4e3a6e3a440ce7ab3ac65c7641
#
_cell.length_a   1.000
_cell.length_b   1.000
_cell.length_c   1.000
_cell.angle_alpha   90.00
_cell.angle_beta   90.00
_cell.angle_gamma   90.00
#
_symmetry.space_group_name_H-M   'P 1'
#
loop_
_entity.id
_entity.type
_entity.pdbx_description
1 polymer ?
#
loop_
_entity_poly.entity_id
_entity_poly.type
_entity_poly.pdbx_seq_one_letter_code
_entity_poly.pdbx_strand_id
1 'polypeptide(L)'
;FQNINNIDLHTKDTFRLKGPLGTFLGDLEIYKLAMSIEGDQGAGKTQLAFQLADGFADIGFEVGMFQLEIGANSNIIRKNRDKYLQPSNRSRIQIAGEAPNGINTVRQYAEKFGVIIIDSWTKLDVDSQEFDNLRNDFPNTVWIVLFQRTSGNKIRGGTKPLYDAGINIDVVKADESFVNNYAITTKNRYGQSYKYNISSKKIIN
;
A
#
# COMPACT_ATOMS: atom_id res chain seq x y z
N PHE A 1 -25.24 -16.97 9.26
CA PHE A 1 -25.15 -16.29 10.56
C PHE A 1 -24.33 -17.15 11.50
N GLN A 2 -23.39 -16.52 12.20
CA GLN A 2 -22.57 -17.13 13.23
C GLN A 2 -22.91 -16.50 14.59
N ASN A 3 -22.95 -17.31 15.66
CA ASN A 3 -23.16 -16.77 17.01
C ASN A 3 -21.92 -15.94 17.41
N ILE A 4 -22.14 -14.76 17.94
CA ILE A 4 -21.05 -13.83 18.33
C ILE A 4 -20.10 -14.45 19.37
N ASN A 5 -20.60 -15.33 20.23
CA ASN A 5 -19.79 -16.01 21.24
C ASN A 5 -18.84 -17.06 20.65
N ASN A 6 -19.06 -17.47 19.37
CA ASN A 6 -18.23 -18.45 18.66
C ASN A 6 -17.20 -17.79 17.75
N ILE A 7 -17.04 -16.46 17.83
CA ILE A 7 -15.99 -15.74 17.13
C ILE A 7 -14.71 -15.86 17.96
N ASP A 8 -13.82 -16.75 17.51
CA ASP A 8 -12.50 -16.87 18.12
C ASP A 8 -11.65 -15.63 17.79
N LEU A 9 -11.12 -15.04 18.84
CA LEU A 9 -10.12 -13.98 18.69
C LEU A 9 -8.78 -14.63 18.34
N HIS A 10 -8.51 -14.74 17.05
CA HIS A 10 -7.21 -15.20 16.55
C HIS A 10 -6.16 -14.11 16.73
N THR A 11 -5.67 -13.93 17.97
CA THR A 11 -4.56 -12.99 18.27
C THR A 11 -3.27 -13.33 17.52
N LYS A 12 -3.19 -14.51 16.90
CA LYS A 12 -2.04 -14.97 16.11
C LYS A 12 -1.96 -14.31 14.72
N ASP A 13 -3.04 -13.72 14.24
CA ASP A 13 -3.11 -13.13 12.89
C ASP A 13 -2.82 -11.61 12.89
N THR A 14 -2.45 -11.05 14.05
CA THR A 14 -2.03 -9.65 14.16
C THR A 14 -0.54 -9.50 14.07
N PHE A 15 -0.09 -8.43 13.41
CA PHE A 15 1.32 -8.10 13.27
C PHE A 15 1.52 -6.57 13.25
N ARG A 16 2.75 -6.14 13.45
CA ARG A 16 3.12 -4.73 13.42
C ARG A 16 4.41 -4.54 12.66
N LEU A 17 4.48 -3.52 11.82
CA LEU A 17 5.75 -3.13 11.18
C LEU A 17 6.70 -2.55 12.23
N LYS A 18 8.00 -2.64 11.97
CA LYS A 18 8.99 -2.07 12.89
C LYS A 18 9.07 -0.55 12.78
N GLY A 19 9.50 0.09 13.84
CA GLY A 19 9.81 1.51 13.90
C GLY A 19 8.64 2.44 13.58
N PRO A 20 8.91 3.60 12.96
CA PRO A 20 7.89 4.63 12.72
C PRO A 20 6.73 4.17 11.83
N LEU A 21 6.95 3.25 10.88
CA LEU A 21 5.86 2.68 10.08
C LEU A 21 4.89 1.88 10.93
N GLY A 22 5.37 1.13 11.93
CA GLY A 22 4.51 0.43 12.87
C GLY A 22 3.69 1.38 13.75
N THR A 23 4.25 2.52 14.14
CA THR A 23 3.49 3.57 14.84
C THR A 23 2.43 4.19 13.94
N PHE A 24 2.79 4.43 12.66
CA PHE A 24 1.91 5.04 11.67
C PHE A 24 0.70 4.17 11.33
N LEU A 25 0.89 2.85 11.17
CA LEU A 25 -0.16 1.94 10.73
C LEU A 25 -0.91 1.26 11.90
N GLY A 26 -0.25 1.04 13.05
CA GLY A 26 -0.83 0.35 14.20
C GLY A 26 -0.64 -1.17 14.17
N ASP A 27 -1.50 -1.88 14.89
CA ASP A 27 -1.47 -3.35 15.01
C ASP A 27 -2.39 -3.94 13.95
N LEU A 28 -1.80 -4.43 12.88
CA LEU A 28 -2.48 -4.87 11.66
C LEU A 28 -3.02 -6.29 11.81
N GLU A 29 -4.17 -6.53 11.20
CA GLU A 29 -4.76 -7.87 11.04
C GLU A 29 -4.67 -8.25 9.56
N ILE A 30 -4.19 -9.48 9.27
CA ILE A 30 -3.96 -9.90 7.88
C ILE A 30 -5.26 -10.11 7.11
N TYR A 31 -6.32 -10.58 7.78
CA TYR A 31 -7.57 -10.94 7.12
C TYR A 31 -8.22 -9.76 6.38
N LYS A 32 -8.24 -9.87 5.04
CA LYS A 32 -8.76 -8.86 4.12
C LYS A 32 -8.13 -7.47 4.31
N LEU A 33 -6.87 -7.42 4.75
CA LEU A 33 -6.15 -6.15 4.91
C LEU A 33 -5.94 -5.48 3.56
N ALA A 34 -6.41 -4.26 3.46
CA ALA A 34 -6.16 -3.41 2.30
C ALA A 34 -5.90 -1.97 2.73
N MET A 35 -4.99 -1.34 2.01
CA MET A 35 -4.61 0.06 2.17
C MET A 35 -4.78 0.80 0.86
N SER A 36 -5.44 1.93 0.87
CA SER A 36 -5.45 2.87 -0.24
C SER A 36 -4.45 3.99 0.02
N ILE A 37 -3.68 4.35 -1.00
CA ILE A 37 -2.77 5.50 -0.96
C ILE A 37 -3.22 6.47 -2.04
N GLU A 38 -3.56 7.67 -1.64
CA GLU A 38 -3.94 8.75 -2.56
C GLU A 38 -3.08 10.00 -2.31
N GLY A 39 -3.22 11.00 -3.15
CA GLY A 39 -2.50 12.27 -3.04
C GLY A 39 -2.12 12.84 -4.39
N ASP A 40 -1.65 14.07 -4.39
CA ASP A 40 -1.29 14.81 -5.59
C ASP A 40 -0.10 14.20 -6.34
N GLN A 41 0.05 14.60 -7.60
CA GLN A 41 1.22 14.23 -8.38
C GLN A 41 2.49 14.81 -7.72
N GLY A 42 3.52 13.98 -7.59
CA GLY A 42 4.78 14.38 -6.97
C GLY A 42 4.77 14.45 -5.45
N ALA A 43 3.65 14.16 -4.77
CA ALA A 43 3.58 14.17 -3.31
C ALA A 43 4.44 13.09 -2.63
N GLY A 44 4.75 11.97 -3.32
CA GLY A 44 5.61 10.93 -2.75
C GLY A 44 4.93 9.58 -2.54
N LYS A 45 3.81 9.31 -3.22
CA LYS A 45 3.09 8.02 -3.12
C LYS A 45 3.98 6.82 -3.41
N THR A 46 4.70 6.85 -4.53
CA THR A 46 5.62 5.77 -4.91
C THR A 46 6.73 5.59 -3.89
N GLN A 47 7.28 6.68 -3.34
CA GLN A 47 8.30 6.62 -2.29
C GLN A 47 7.78 5.97 -1.01
N LEU A 48 6.54 6.29 -0.61
CA LEU A 48 5.89 5.62 0.52
C LEU A 48 5.65 4.14 0.22
N ALA A 49 5.23 3.79 -0.99
CA ALA A 49 5.04 2.40 -1.41
C ALA A 49 6.32 1.56 -1.28
N PHE A 50 7.48 2.12 -1.67
CA PHE A 50 8.77 1.46 -1.45
C PHE A 50 9.12 1.28 0.04
N GLN A 51 8.81 2.26 0.88
CA GLN A 51 9.04 2.15 2.32
C GLN A 51 8.14 1.11 2.97
N LEU A 52 6.88 1.01 2.52
CA LEU A 52 5.97 -0.04 2.95
C LEU A 52 6.46 -1.42 2.50
N ALA A 53 6.91 -1.56 1.23
CA ALA A 53 7.49 -2.78 0.74
C ALA A 53 8.67 -3.25 1.60
N ASP A 54 9.58 -2.33 1.93
CA ASP A 54 10.71 -2.61 2.82
C ASP A 54 10.25 -3.03 4.22
N GLY A 55 9.29 -2.30 4.81
CA GLY A 55 8.75 -2.60 6.13
C GLY A 55 8.07 -3.96 6.24
N PHE A 56 7.31 -4.38 5.22
CA PHE A 56 6.70 -5.70 5.17
C PHE A 56 7.74 -6.80 4.95
N ALA A 57 8.71 -6.58 4.06
CA ALA A 57 9.81 -7.52 3.84
C ALA A 57 10.67 -7.71 5.09
N ASP A 58 10.87 -6.65 5.89
CA ASP A 58 11.66 -6.66 7.13
C ASP A 58 11.03 -7.53 8.24
N ILE A 59 9.73 -7.78 8.17
CA ILE A 59 9.02 -8.70 9.07
C ILE A 59 8.70 -10.06 8.42
N GLY A 60 9.26 -10.33 7.22
CA GLY A 60 9.28 -11.65 6.61
C GLY A 60 8.27 -11.89 5.49
N PHE A 61 7.49 -10.89 5.06
CA PHE A 61 6.59 -11.06 3.93
C PHE A 61 7.33 -11.07 2.58
N GLU A 62 6.87 -11.92 1.67
CA GLU A 62 7.19 -11.81 0.24
C GLU A 62 6.31 -10.72 -0.37
N VAL A 63 6.91 -9.77 -1.08
CA VAL A 63 6.25 -8.57 -1.60
C VAL A 63 6.32 -8.52 -3.13
N GLY A 64 5.18 -8.44 -3.78
CA GLY A 64 5.04 -8.18 -5.22
C GLY A 64 4.66 -6.71 -5.47
N MET A 65 5.43 -6.01 -6.30
CA MET A 65 5.15 -4.62 -6.68
C MET A 65 4.86 -4.52 -8.18
N PHE A 66 3.67 -4.07 -8.53
CA PHE A 66 3.31 -3.70 -9.90
C PHE A 66 3.54 -2.19 -10.09
N GLN A 67 4.62 -1.83 -10.81
CA GLN A 67 4.99 -0.45 -11.13
C GLN A 67 4.53 -0.09 -12.55
N LEU A 68 3.22 0.02 -12.73
CA LEU A 68 2.57 0.13 -14.03
C LEU A 68 2.64 1.55 -14.62
N GLU A 69 2.96 2.56 -13.80
CA GLU A 69 3.05 3.94 -14.24
C GLU A 69 4.43 4.27 -14.83
N ILE A 70 5.49 3.82 -14.17
CA ILE A 70 6.87 4.21 -14.49
C ILE A 70 7.60 3.08 -15.22
N GLY A 71 7.21 1.83 -14.98
CA GLY A 71 7.90 0.63 -15.47
C GLY A 71 9.09 0.23 -14.59
N ALA A 72 9.30 -1.09 -14.46
CA ALA A 72 10.27 -1.67 -13.52
C ALA A 72 11.73 -1.29 -13.81
N ASN A 73 12.07 -1.04 -15.08
CA ASN A 73 13.45 -0.81 -15.52
C ASN A 73 13.89 0.67 -15.51
N SER A 74 13.06 1.57 -14.98
CA SER A 74 13.38 3.00 -14.98
C SER A 74 14.47 3.35 -13.95
N ASN A 75 15.24 4.41 -14.25
CA ASN A 75 16.23 4.96 -13.30
C ASN A 75 15.59 5.46 -12.00
N ILE A 76 14.31 5.86 -12.05
CA ILE A 76 13.56 6.31 -10.86
C ILE A 76 13.34 5.11 -9.92
N ILE A 77 12.98 3.96 -10.46
CA ILE A 77 12.81 2.73 -9.68
C ILE A 77 14.13 2.31 -9.04
N ARG A 78 15.24 2.36 -9.79
CA ARG A 78 16.58 2.07 -9.25
C ARG A 78 16.93 3.02 -8.09
N LYS A 79 16.70 4.33 -8.24
CA LYS A 79 16.95 5.31 -7.18
C LYS A 79 16.07 5.06 -5.95
N ASN A 80 14.80 4.72 -6.14
CA ASN A 80 13.89 4.39 -5.03
C ASN A 80 14.33 3.12 -4.31
N ARG A 81 14.72 2.06 -5.05
CA ARG A 81 15.30 0.84 -4.48
C ARG A 81 16.49 1.18 -3.58
N ASP A 82 17.45 1.94 -4.09
CA ASP A 82 18.70 2.20 -3.38
C ASP A 82 18.50 3.11 -2.15
N LYS A 83 17.51 4.00 -2.21
CA LYS A 83 17.19 4.93 -1.12
C LYS A 83 16.29 4.33 -0.04
N TYR A 84 15.34 3.48 -0.41
CA TYR A 84 14.25 3.07 0.47
C TYR A 84 14.27 1.59 0.87
N LEU A 85 14.90 0.71 0.08
CA LEU A 85 14.97 -0.72 0.38
C LEU A 85 16.31 -1.10 1.02
N GLN A 86 16.26 -1.68 2.21
CA GLN A 86 17.42 -2.25 2.85
C GLN A 86 17.97 -3.43 2.02
N PRO A 87 19.30 -3.58 1.85
CA PRO A 87 19.87 -4.66 1.06
C PRO A 87 19.40 -6.06 1.50
N SER A 88 19.24 -6.28 2.80
CA SER A 88 18.74 -7.54 3.39
C SER A 88 17.34 -7.92 2.99
N ASN A 89 16.48 -6.93 2.65
CA ASN A 89 15.07 -7.14 2.35
C ASN A 89 14.80 -7.31 0.85
N ARG A 90 15.77 -6.94 0.00
CA ARG A 90 15.57 -6.90 -1.47
C ARG A 90 15.26 -8.25 -2.09
N SER A 91 15.76 -9.35 -1.51
CA SER A 91 15.49 -10.71 -2.00
C SER A 91 14.02 -11.12 -1.87
N ARG A 92 13.28 -10.49 -0.94
CA ARG A 92 11.84 -10.72 -0.72
C ARG A 92 10.94 -9.80 -1.54
N ILE A 93 11.50 -8.85 -2.28
CA ILE A 93 10.73 -7.86 -3.03
C ILE A 93 10.93 -8.09 -4.52
N GLN A 94 9.84 -8.42 -5.22
CA GLN A 94 9.82 -8.58 -6.66
C GLN A 94 9.02 -7.45 -7.31
N ILE A 95 9.44 -7.01 -8.49
CA ILE A 95 8.82 -5.91 -9.20
C ILE A 95 8.46 -6.29 -10.64
N ALA A 96 7.24 -5.98 -11.05
CA ALA A 96 6.78 -6.07 -12.43
C ALA A 96 6.46 -4.67 -12.97
N GLY A 97 6.90 -4.38 -14.20
CA GLY A 97 6.58 -3.13 -14.90
C GLY A 97 5.31 -3.19 -15.73
N GLU A 98 4.74 -4.38 -15.87
CA GLU A 98 3.61 -4.65 -16.75
C GLU A 98 2.64 -5.65 -16.11
N ALA A 99 1.38 -5.57 -16.53
CA ALA A 99 0.34 -6.56 -16.24
C ALA A 99 -0.35 -6.91 -17.57
N PRO A 100 0.23 -7.84 -18.37
CA PRO A 100 -0.20 -8.09 -19.78
C PRO A 100 -1.68 -8.44 -19.92
N ASN A 101 -2.25 -9.14 -18.92
CA ASN A 101 -3.67 -9.50 -18.88
C ASN A 101 -4.42 -8.64 -17.83
N GLY A 102 -3.94 -7.42 -17.54
CA GLY A 102 -4.55 -6.52 -16.58
C GLY A 102 -4.71 -7.14 -15.20
N ILE A 103 -5.91 -7.07 -14.64
CA ILE A 103 -6.24 -7.59 -13.31
C ILE A 103 -6.00 -9.11 -13.18
N ASN A 104 -6.15 -9.88 -14.27
CA ASN A 104 -5.91 -11.31 -14.24
C ASN A 104 -4.43 -11.64 -14.01
N THR A 105 -3.50 -10.82 -14.51
CA THR A 105 -2.09 -10.94 -14.14
C THR A 105 -1.88 -10.73 -12.64
N VAL A 106 -2.52 -9.71 -12.07
CA VAL A 106 -2.43 -9.45 -10.61
C VAL A 106 -2.96 -10.65 -9.82
N ARG A 107 -4.11 -11.21 -10.21
CA ARG A 107 -4.72 -12.40 -9.58
C ARG A 107 -3.81 -13.63 -9.59
N GLN A 108 -3.09 -13.87 -10.70
CA GLN A 108 -2.14 -14.99 -10.81
C GLN A 108 -1.00 -14.94 -9.79
N TYR A 109 -0.65 -13.73 -9.34
CA TYR A 109 0.42 -13.53 -8.37
C TYR A 109 -0.08 -13.37 -6.93
N ALA A 110 -1.40 -13.23 -6.72
CA ALA A 110 -1.98 -12.94 -5.41
C ALA A 110 -1.64 -14.01 -4.35
N GLU A 111 -1.55 -15.28 -4.74
CA GLU A 111 -1.22 -16.38 -3.83
C GLU A 111 0.30 -16.56 -3.61
N LYS A 112 1.13 -15.93 -4.45
CA LYS A 112 2.59 -16.06 -4.36
C LYS A 112 3.21 -15.06 -3.40
N PHE A 113 2.51 -13.95 -3.15
CA PHE A 113 2.98 -12.86 -2.33
C PHE A 113 2.05 -12.63 -1.15
N GLY A 114 2.61 -12.47 0.04
CA GLY A 114 1.85 -12.06 1.21
C GLY A 114 1.41 -10.59 1.15
N VAL A 115 2.10 -9.79 0.32
CA VAL A 115 1.77 -8.38 0.07
C VAL A 115 1.84 -8.07 -1.40
N ILE A 116 0.81 -7.41 -1.95
CA ILE A 116 0.83 -6.88 -3.32
C ILE A 116 0.62 -5.37 -3.28
N ILE A 117 1.52 -4.65 -3.96
CA ILE A 117 1.47 -3.20 -4.12
C ILE A 117 1.22 -2.87 -5.60
N ILE A 118 0.23 -2.03 -5.90
CA ILE A 118 -0.15 -1.65 -7.26
C ILE A 118 0.01 -0.13 -7.43
N ASP A 119 0.97 0.28 -8.24
CA ASP A 119 1.24 1.69 -8.59
C ASP A 119 1.15 1.86 -10.12
N SER A 120 0.04 2.32 -10.67
CA SER A 120 -1.19 2.77 -10.03
C SER A 120 -2.39 1.96 -10.54
N TRP A 121 -3.47 1.95 -9.78
CA TRP A 121 -4.73 1.25 -10.09
C TRP A 121 -5.29 1.60 -11.46
N THR A 122 -5.23 2.89 -11.82
CA THR A 122 -5.77 3.39 -13.09
C THR A 122 -5.15 2.77 -14.33
N LYS A 123 -3.99 2.12 -14.20
CA LYS A 123 -3.31 1.43 -15.31
C LYS A 123 -3.84 0.02 -15.58
N LEU A 124 -4.66 -0.51 -14.68
CA LEU A 124 -5.31 -1.81 -14.88
C LEU A 124 -6.59 -1.69 -15.70
N ASP A 125 -7.13 -0.47 -15.87
CA ASP A 125 -8.37 -0.18 -16.61
C ASP A 125 -9.56 -1.06 -16.18
N VAL A 126 -9.76 -1.16 -14.87
CA VAL A 126 -10.82 -1.95 -14.27
C VAL A 126 -11.69 -1.10 -13.36
N ASP A 127 -12.92 -1.57 -13.12
CA ASP A 127 -13.85 -0.94 -12.19
C ASP A 127 -13.29 -0.98 -10.75
N SER A 128 -13.68 -0.01 -9.96
CA SER A 128 -13.31 0.07 -8.55
C SER A 128 -13.86 -1.10 -7.71
N GLN A 129 -14.88 -1.81 -8.17
CA GLN A 129 -15.39 -3.03 -7.54
C GLN A 129 -14.34 -4.15 -7.50
N GLU A 130 -13.43 -4.19 -8.49
CA GLU A 130 -12.36 -5.20 -8.53
C GLU A 130 -11.40 -5.11 -7.33
N PHE A 131 -11.26 -3.94 -6.71
CA PHE A 131 -10.49 -3.82 -5.47
C PHE A 131 -11.11 -4.61 -4.32
N ASP A 132 -12.44 -4.56 -4.18
CA ASP A 132 -13.14 -5.37 -3.16
C ASP A 132 -13.15 -6.85 -3.52
N ASN A 133 -13.27 -7.19 -4.80
CA ASN A 133 -13.19 -8.57 -5.28
C ASN A 133 -11.83 -9.19 -4.93
N LEU A 134 -10.71 -8.48 -5.18
CA LEU A 134 -9.37 -8.95 -4.81
C LEU A 134 -9.25 -9.26 -3.31
N ARG A 135 -9.74 -8.37 -2.44
CA ARG A 135 -9.72 -8.58 -0.98
C ARG A 135 -10.53 -9.80 -0.55
N ASN A 136 -11.65 -10.04 -1.22
CA ASN A 136 -12.55 -11.14 -0.89
C ASN A 136 -12.00 -12.48 -1.40
N ASP A 137 -11.44 -12.48 -2.62
CA ASP A 137 -10.92 -13.70 -3.26
C ASP A 137 -9.58 -14.14 -2.66
N PHE A 138 -8.77 -13.17 -2.17
CA PHE A 138 -7.44 -13.41 -1.58
C PHE A 138 -7.35 -12.77 -0.17
N PRO A 139 -8.08 -13.32 0.81
CA PRO A 139 -8.23 -12.69 2.13
C PRO A 139 -6.95 -12.68 2.97
N ASN A 140 -5.95 -13.48 2.63
CA ASN A 140 -4.66 -13.57 3.32
C ASN A 140 -3.55 -12.80 2.61
N THR A 141 -3.85 -12.08 1.53
CA THR A 141 -2.93 -11.17 0.85
C THR A 141 -3.21 -9.75 1.28
N VAL A 142 -2.18 -9.03 1.69
CA VAL A 142 -2.26 -7.59 1.99
C VAL A 142 -2.23 -6.80 0.69
N TRP A 143 -3.24 -6.00 0.47
CA TRP A 143 -3.37 -5.17 -0.73
C TRP A 143 -3.01 -3.72 -0.43
N ILE A 144 -2.06 -3.15 -1.17
CA ILE A 144 -1.67 -1.75 -1.08
C ILE A 144 -1.83 -1.13 -2.47
N VAL A 145 -2.79 -0.23 -2.62
CA VAL A 145 -3.17 0.28 -3.94
C VAL A 145 -3.05 1.80 -3.99
N LEU A 146 -2.31 2.28 -4.99
CA LEU A 146 -2.11 3.71 -5.23
C LEU A 146 -3.15 4.22 -6.23
N PHE A 147 -3.85 5.26 -5.82
CA PHE A 147 -4.83 5.96 -6.64
C PHE A 147 -4.33 7.36 -7.02
N GLN A 148 -4.62 7.74 -8.26
CA GLN A 148 -4.36 9.10 -8.73
C GLN A 148 -5.57 9.99 -8.43
N ARG A 149 -5.34 11.23 -7.99
CA ARG A 149 -6.37 12.26 -7.92
C ARG A 149 -6.54 12.95 -9.27
N THR A 150 -7.78 13.32 -9.59
CA THR A 150 -8.11 14.23 -10.68
C THR A 150 -7.88 15.67 -10.23
N SER A 151 -7.84 16.62 -11.18
CA SER A 151 -7.75 18.07 -10.89
C SER A 151 -8.89 18.61 -10.01
N GLY A 152 -10.00 17.87 -9.88
CA GLY A 152 -11.11 18.17 -8.97
C GLY A 152 -11.03 17.48 -7.62
N ASN A 153 -9.85 17.00 -7.19
CA ASN A 153 -9.62 16.32 -5.91
C ASN A 153 -10.41 15.00 -5.72
N LYS A 154 -10.90 14.42 -6.80
CA LYS A 154 -11.60 13.14 -6.79
C LYS A 154 -10.64 12.02 -7.22
N ILE A 155 -10.79 10.84 -6.61
CA ILE A 155 -10.03 9.65 -7.02
C ILE A 155 -10.52 9.21 -8.42
N ARG A 156 -9.58 8.95 -9.33
CA ARG A 156 -9.90 8.32 -10.61
C ARG A 156 -10.41 6.91 -10.36
N GLY A 157 -11.59 6.60 -10.87
CA GLY A 157 -12.25 5.30 -10.66
C GLY A 157 -13.24 5.26 -9.48
N GLY A 158 -13.51 6.42 -8.83
CA GLY A 158 -14.51 6.53 -7.77
C GLY A 158 -13.97 6.35 -6.36
N THR A 159 -14.81 6.65 -5.36
CA THR A 159 -14.44 6.64 -3.93
C THR A 159 -14.67 5.30 -3.23
N LYS A 160 -15.26 4.32 -3.91
CA LYS A 160 -15.60 3.01 -3.32
C LYS A 160 -14.40 2.31 -2.67
N PRO A 161 -13.19 2.27 -3.27
CA PRO A 161 -12.03 1.65 -2.66
C PRO A 161 -11.66 2.22 -1.28
N LEU A 162 -11.96 3.50 -1.02
CA LEU A 162 -11.73 4.12 0.28
C LEU A 162 -12.65 3.55 1.37
N TYR A 163 -13.88 3.19 1.01
CA TYR A 163 -14.81 2.57 1.96
C TYR A 163 -14.41 1.14 2.28
N ASP A 164 -13.88 0.42 1.30
CA ASP A 164 -13.53 -0.99 1.42
C ASP A 164 -12.18 -1.19 2.12
N ALA A 165 -11.21 -0.29 1.95
CA ALA A 165 -9.92 -0.37 2.60
C ALA A 165 -10.03 -0.25 4.13
N GLY A 166 -9.18 -0.99 4.85
CA GLY A 166 -9.02 -0.87 6.30
C GLY A 166 -8.24 0.38 6.70
N ILE A 167 -7.31 0.82 5.84
CA ILE A 167 -6.51 2.03 6.02
C ILE A 167 -6.56 2.86 4.75
N ASN A 168 -6.88 4.15 4.89
CA ASN A 168 -6.75 5.14 3.83
C ASN A 168 -5.62 6.11 4.18
N ILE A 169 -4.69 6.27 3.28
CA ILE A 169 -3.51 7.13 3.44
C ILE A 169 -3.56 8.25 2.42
N ASP A 170 -3.55 9.48 2.90
CA ASP A 170 -3.37 10.68 2.08
C ASP A 170 -1.91 11.11 2.13
N VAL A 171 -1.30 11.23 0.95
CA VAL A 171 0.08 11.74 0.80
C VAL A 171 0.01 13.20 0.37
N VAL A 172 0.41 14.06 1.28
CA VAL A 172 0.27 15.51 1.18
C VAL A 172 1.57 16.13 0.68
N LYS A 173 1.46 16.95 -0.38
CA LYS A 173 2.52 17.86 -0.81
C LYS A 173 2.39 19.12 0.05
N ALA A 174 3.24 19.24 1.07
CA ALA A 174 3.14 20.33 2.04
C ALA A 174 3.56 21.69 1.43
N ASP A 175 4.59 21.67 0.59
CA ASP A 175 5.12 22.83 -0.13
C ASP A 175 5.90 22.37 -1.38
N GLU A 176 6.72 23.23 -1.96
CA GLU A 176 7.56 22.89 -3.11
C GLU A 176 8.74 21.99 -2.74
N SER A 177 9.03 21.81 -1.45
CA SER A 177 10.11 20.95 -0.97
C SER A 177 9.59 19.55 -0.61
N PHE A 178 10.09 18.54 -1.30
CA PHE A 178 9.76 17.14 -0.99
C PHE A 178 10.09 16.74 0.46
N VAL A 179 11.03 17.42 1.11
CA VAL A 179 11.46 17.13 2.49
C VAL A 179 10.31 17.29 3.49
N ASN A 180 9.36 18.18 3.20
CA ASN A 180 8.22 18.47 4.06
C ASN A 180 6.99 17.60 3.77
N ASN A 181 7.02 16.80 2.69
CA ASN A 181 5.90 15.94 2.33
C ASN A 181 5.67 14.85 3.36
N TYR A 182 4.41 14.60 3.67
CA TYR A 182 4.02 13.62 4.67
C TYR A 182 2.83 12.79 4.22
N ALA A 183 2.68 11.64 4.86
CA ALA A 183 1.49 10.81 4.78
C ALA A 183 0.67 10.96 6.06
N ILE A 184 -0.65 10.91 5.94
CA ILE A 184 -1.58 10.87 7.06
C ILE A 184 -2.65 9.81 6.82
N THR A 185 -3.03 9.06 7.85
CA THR A 185 -4.15 8.14 7.75
C THR A 185 -5.46 8.91 7.94
N THR A 186 -6.28 8.97 6.89
CA THR A 186 -7.63 9.56 6.94
C THR A 186 -8.67 8.58 7.45
N LYS A 187 -8.36 7.29 7.41
CA LYS A 187 -9.07 6.17 8.03
C LYS A 187 -8.03 5.15 8.48
N ASN A 188 -8.15 4.68 9.71
CA ASN A 188 -7.32 3.58 10.21
C ASN A 188 -8.10 2.75 11.23
N ARG A 189 -8.38 1.49 10.90
CA ARG A 189 -9.08 0.55 11.78
C ARG A 189 -8.15 -0.09 12.82
N TYR A 190 -6.83 0.07 12.67
CA TYR A 190 -5.81 -0.67 13.40
C TYR A 190 -4.97 0.20 14.33
N GLY A 191 -5.18 1.51 14.32
CA GLY A 191 -4.40 2.44 15.12
C GLY A 191 -4.93 3.88 15.09
N GLN A 192 -4.20 4.76 15.75
CA GLN A 192 -4.49 6.19 15.73
C GLN A 192 -3.96 6.84 14.45
N SER A 193 -4.50 8.00 14.11
CA SER A 193 -3.99 8.79 13.00
C SER A 193 -2.74 9.55 13.42
N TYR A 194 -1.66 9.33 12.66
CA TYR A 194 -0.40 10.05 12.79
C TYR A 194 0.01 10.64 11.44
N LYS A 195 0.85 11.68 11.48
CA LYS A 195 1.56 12.13 10.30
C LYS A 195 2.93 11.43 10.21
N TYR A 196 3.27 10.96 9.05
CA TYR A 196 4.55 10.31 8.76
C TYR A 196 5.29 11.08 7.68
N ASN A 197 6.42 11.67 8.00
CA ASN A 197 7.24 12.38 7.02
C ASN A 197 7.98 11.38 6.12
N ILE A 198 7.72 11.44 4.80
CA ILE A 198 8.20 10.47 3.83
C ILE A 198 9.72 10.57 3.65
N SER A 199 10.28 11.78 3.71
CA SER A 199 11.70 12.03 3.50
C SER A 199 12.54 11.58 4.69
N SER A 200 12.15 11.97 5.90
CA SER A 200 12.89 11.66 7.13
C SER A 200 12.54 10.29 7.74
N LYS A 201 11.46 9.65 7.26
CA LYS A 201 10.94 8.39 7.78
C LYS A 201 10.59 8.44 9.27
N LYS A 202 9.99 9.55 9.73
CA LYS A 202 9.66 9.80 11.14
C LYS A 202 8.19 10.18 11.30
N ILE A 203 7.64 9.87 12.47
CA ILE A 203 6.38 10.45 12.93
C ILE A 203 6.62 11.93 13.21
N ILE A 204 5.68 12.78 12.79
CA ILE A 204 5.67 14.21 13.03
C ILE A 204 4.33 14.62 13.64
N ASN A 205 4.34 15.69 14.39
CA ASN A 205 3.14 16.26 15.03
C ASN A 205 2.28 17.05 14.06
#